data_7ae6a1923cd54229f4a26203fec19e79
#
_entry.id   7ae6a1923cd54229f4a26203fec19e79
#
_cell.length_a   1.000
_cell.length_b   1.000
_cell.length_c   1.000
_cell.angle_alpha   90.00
_cell.angle_beta   90.00
_cell.angle_gamma   90.00
#
_symmetry.space_group_name_H-M   'P 1'
#
loop_
_entity.id
_entity.type
_entity.pdbx_description
1 polymer ?
#
loop_
_entity_poly.entity_id
_entity_poly.type
_entity_poly.pdbx_seq_one_letter_code
_entity_poly.pdbx_strand_id
1 'polypeptide(L)'
;LKICDGSSLVICPLLAMKFIRIGILRDPNTAVWPVAFKEYEAATGALRIQIQSLEVRSTNPDLERAFQIGIKQGTNGVVMIATPLLSRYRKQIADLAIKNHLPLTSDGSEYVEAGFLMSYSADISDQYRRAATYVDKILKGANPGDMPIEQPTKFELVMNLKTAKQIGLTIPPN
;
A
#
# COMPACT_ATOMS: atom_id res chain seq x y z
N LEU A 1 13.25 -2.50 -15.59
CA LEU A 1 12.38 -1.82 -14.61
C LEU A 1 13.22 -0.77 -13.90
N LYS A 2 12.97 0.53 -14.15
CA LYS A 2 13.56 1.58 -13.33
C LYS A 2 12.83 1.60 -12.00
N ILE A 3 13.51 1.18 -10.96
CA ILE A 3 13.08 1.30 -9.57
C ILE A 3 13.12 2.80 -9.26
N CYS A 4 11.96 3.40 -9.01
CA CYS A 4 11.89 4.77 -8.54
C CYS A 4 12.40 4.83 -7.11
N ASP A 5 13.22 5.82 -6.81
CA ASP A 5 13.78 6.06 -5.49
C ASP A 5 12.66 6.29 -4.45
N GLY A 6 12.84 5.65 -3.39
CA GLY A 6 12.26 5.49 -2.03
C GLY A 6 10.97 6.19 -1.62
N SER A 7 10.42 7.17 -2.30
CA SER A 7 9.28 7.95 -1.81
C SER A 7 7.98 7.89 -2.64
N SER A 8 7.99 7.26 -3.82
CA SER A 8 6.81 7.25 -4.73
C SER A 8 6.37 5.85 -5.15
N LEU A 9 6.38 4.92 -4.30
CA LEU A 9 6.74 3.53 -4.52
C LEU A 9 5.60 2.57 -4.84
N VAL A 10 4.39 2.90 -4.47
CA VAL A 10 3.22 2.01 -4.67
C VAL A 10 2.66 2.12 -6.09
N ILE A 11 3.05 3.15 -6.83
CA ILE A 11 2.44 3.49 -8.12
C ILE A 11 3.20 2.89 -9.32
N CYS A 12 4.48 2.54 -9.19
CA CYS A 12 5.32 2.16 -10.31
C CYS A 12 4.88 0.89 -11.07
N PRO A 13 4.45 -0.21 -10.45
CA PRO A 13 3.90 -1.37 -11.17
C PRO A 13 2.50 -1.12 -11.73
N LEU A 14 1.77 -0.16 -11.17
CA LEU A 14 0.45 0.25 -11.64
C LEU A 14 0.53 1.02 -12.97
N LEU A 15 1.71 1.54 -13.35
CA LEU A 15 1.91 2.31 -14.59
C LEU A 15 1.72 1.50 -15.89
N ALA A 16 1.86 0.18 -15.85
CA ALA A 16 1.52 -0.68 -16.99
C ALA A 16 0.00 -0.75 -17.23
N MET A 17 -0.79 -0.35 -16.25
CA MET A 17 -2.24 -0.29 -16.29
C MET A 17 -2.63 1.16 -16.50
N LYS A 18 -3.50 1.44 -17.46
CA LYS A 18 -4.01 2.81 -17.72
C LYS A 18 -4.89 3.28 -16.56
N PHE A 19 -4.26 3.64 -15.43
CA PHE A 19 -4.99 4.24 -14.32
C PHE A 19 -5.32 5.68 -14.64
N ILE A 20 -6.58 6.02 -14.50
CA ILE A 20 -7.09 7.38 -14.66
C ILE A 20 -7.44 7.94 -13.28
N ARG A 21 -7.97 7.08 -12.40
CA ARG A 21 -8.38 7.47 -11.05
C ARG A 21 -8.12 6.36 -10.04
N ILE A 22 -7.40 6.69 -8.98
CA ILE A 22 -7.07 5.78 -7.87
C ILE A 22 -7.88 6.18 -6.63
N GLY A 23 -8.58 5.20 -6.05
CA GLY A 23 -9.21 5.33 -4.74
C GLY A 23 -8.20 5.09 -3.63
N ILE A 24 -8.11 6.00 -2.68
CA ILE A 24 -7.32 5.82 -1.46
C ILE A 24 -8.26 5.38 -0.34
N LEU A 25 -8.24 4.09 -0.02
CA LEU A 25 -9.03 3.53 1.08
C LEU A 25 -8.33 3.84 2.40
N ARG A 26 -8.99 4.61 3.26
CA ARG A 26 -8.38 5.14 4.47
C ARG A 26 -9.34 5.23 5.65
N ASP A 27 -8.78 5.21 6.85
CA ASP A 27 -9.43 5.65 8.07
C ASP A 27 -9.12 7.14 8.31
N PRO A 28 -10.13 8.05 8.28
CA PRO A 28 -9.90 9.48 8.42
C PRO A 28 -9.44 9.90 9.83
N ASN A 29 -9.56 9.01 10.83
CA ASN A 29 -9.18 9.31 12.21
C ASN A 29 -7.68 9.08 12.48
N THR A 30 -6.90 8.69 11.48
CA THR A 30 -5.46 8.47 11.62
C THR A 30 -4.65 9.73 11.34
N ALA A 31 -3.63 10.00 12.16
CA ALA A 31 -2.70 11.11 11.96
C ALA A 31 -1.80 10.95 10.71
N VAL A 32 -1.73 9.75 10.17
CA VAL A 32 -0.89 9.44 9.00
C VAL A 32 -1.41 10.09 7.72
N TRP A 33 -2.73 10.31 7.63
CA TRP A 33 -3.37 10.75 6.40
C TRP A 33 -2.84 12.08 5.83
N PRO A 34 -2.68 13.17 6.60
CA PRO A 34 -2.26 14.44 6.01
C PRO A 34 -0.86 14.38 5.37
N VAL A 35 0.03 13.56 5.94
CA VAL A 35 1.39 13.36 5.40
C VAL A 35 1.33 12.47 4.15
N ALA A 36 0.70 11.32 4.25
CA ALA A 36 0.56 10.39 3.13
C ALA A 36 -0.17 11.03 1.94
N PHE A 37 -1.19 11.85 2.17
CA PHE A 37 -1.95 12.50 1.11
C PHE A 37 -1.08 13.41 0.23
N LYS A 38 -0.21 14.22 0.84
CA LYS A 38 0.72 15.08 0.09
C LYS A 38 1.65 14.28 -0.82
N GLU A 39 2.16 13.15 -0.33
CA GLU A 39 3.01 12.27 -1.12
C GLU A 39 2.23 11.63 -2.29
N TYR A 40 0.99 11.19 -2.04
CA TYR A 40 0.12 10.68 -3.11
C TYR A 40 -0.21 11.76 -4.14
N GLU A 41 -0.55 12.99 -3.70
CA GLU A 41 -0.82 14.10 -4.63
C GLU A 41 0.40 14.41 -5.50
N ALA A 42 1.59 14.49 -4.91
CA ALA A 42 2.82 14.75 -5.65
C ALA A 42 3.10 13.66 -6.70
N ALA A 43 3.01 12.39 -6.29
CA ALA A 43 3.25 11.25 -7.17
C ALA A 43 2.20 11.15 -8.30
N THR A 44 0.92 11.32 -7.98
CA THR A 44 -0.16 11.20 -8.96
C THR A 44 -0.23 12.39 -9.91
N GLY A 45 0.14 13.59 -9.45
CA GLY A 45 0.25 14.78 -10.27
C GLY A 45 1.26 14.59 -11.42
N ALA A 46 2.43 14.03 -11.13
CA ALA A 46 3.45 13.71 -12.14
C ALA A 46 2.97 12.69 -13.18
N LEU A 47 2.06 11.79 -12.79
CA LEU A 47 1.52 10.71 -13.62
C LEU A 47 0.18 11.07 -14.30
N ARG A 48 -0.37 12.25 -14.02
CA ARG A 48 -1.70 12.68 -14.46
C ARG A 48 -2.82 11.73 -14.03
N ILE A 49 -2.68 11.14 -12.86
CA ILE A 49 -3.66 10.26 -12.24
C ILE A 49 -4.46 11.07 -11.22
N GLN A 50 -5.77 10.93 -11.23
CA GLN A 50 -6.62 11.54 -10.21
C GLN A 50 -6.67 10.64 -8.96
N ILE A 51 -6.64 11.24 -7.77
CA ILE A 51 -6.86 10.53 -6.52
C ILE A 51 -8.23 10.86 -5.94
N GLN A 52 -8.81 9.87 -5.28
CA GLN A 52 -10.09 9.99 -4.61
C GLN A 52 -10.01 9.36 -3.21
N SER A 53 -10.44 10.09 -2.19
CA SER A 53 -10.55 9.53 -0.85
C SER A 53 -11.76 8.61 -0.74
N LEU A 54 -11.53 7.37 -0.32
CA LEU A 54 -12.54 6.39 0.06
C LEU A 54 -12.48 6.22 1.58
N GLU A 55 -13.31 7.00 2.28
CA GLU A 55 -13.28 7.02 3.74
C GLU A 55 -14.08 5.89 4.35
N VAL A 56 -13.46 5.23 5.30
CA VAL A 56 -14.08 4.19 6.11
C VAL A 56 -14.01 4.63 7.57
N ARG A 57 -15.16 4.92 8.14
CA ARG A 57 -15.31 5.38 9.52
C ARG A 57 -16.04 4.33 10.32
N SER A 58 -15.65 4.11 11.59
CA SER A 58 -16.33 3.20 12.50
C SER A 58 -15.67 1.83 12.68
N THR A 59 -15.88 1.26 13.84
CA THR A 59 -15.43 -0.09 14.20
C THR A 59 -16.14 -1.22 13.44
N ASN A 60 -17.28 -0.91 12.81
CA ASN A 60 -17.97 -1.78 11.86
C ASN A 60 -18.11 -1.03 10.53
N PRO A 61 -17.07 -1.05 9.68
CA PRO A 61 -16.99 -0.20 8.50
C PRO A 61 -17.92 -0.66 7.39
N ASP A 62 -18.65 0.29 6.77
CA ASP A 62 -19.40 0.05 5.54
C ASP A 62 -18.45 0.08 4.33
N LEU A 63 -17.72 -1.01 4.15
CA LEU A 63 -16.75 -1.18 3.07
C LEU A 63 -17.42 -1.23 1.71
N GLU A 64 -18.59 -1.88 1.60
CA GLU A 64 -19.32 -1.96 0.34
C GLU A 64 -19.69 -0.57 -0.16
N ARG A 65 -20.18 0.28 0.72
CA ARG A 65 -20.51 1.66 0.38
C ARG A 65 -19.29 2.43 -0.10
N ALA A 66 -18.14 2.30 0.56
CA ALA A 66 -16.90 2.96 0.16
C ALA A 66 -16.47 2.53 -1.27
N PHE A 67 -16.51 1.23 -1.56
CA PHE A 67 -16.21 0.72 -2.89
C PHE A 67 -17.22 1.20 -3.94
N GLN A 68 -18.52 1.18 -3.64
CA GLN A 68 -19.57 1.65 -4.56
C GLN A 68 -19.44 3.15 -4.90
N ILE A 69 -19.06 3.98 -3.93
CA ILE A 69 -18.77 5.39 -4.16
C ILE A 69 -17.59 5.53 -5.13
N GLY A 70 -16.48 4.80 -4.88
CA GLY A 70 -15.31 4.80 -5.76
C GLY A 70 -15.66 4.40 -7.19
N ILE A 71 -16.38 3.30 -7.36
CA ILE A 71 -16.78 2.76 -8.67
C ILE A 71 -17.66 3.76 -9.43
N LYS A 72 -18.66 4.33 -8.78
CA LYS A 72 -19.55 5.34 -9.39
C LYS A 72 -18.79 6.58 -9.87
N GLN A 73 -17.68 6.90 -9.24
CA GLN A 73 -16.84 8.03 -9.62
C GLN A 73 -15.69 7.64 -10.56
N GLY A 74 -15.68 6.40 -11.06
CA GLY A 74 -14.72 5.94 -12.06
C GLY A 74 -13.37 5.52 -11.51
N THR A 75 -13.29 5.15 -10.22
CA THR A 75 -12.08 4.53 -9.64
C THR A 75 -11.79 3.22 -10.36
N ASN A 76 -10.57 3.06 -10.85
CA ASN A 76 -10.10 1.87 -11.56
C ASN A 76 -8.88 1.20 -10.92
N GLY A 77 -8.53 1.60 -9.70
CA GLY A 77 -7.55 0.95 -8.82
C GLY A 77 -7.68 1.49 -7.40
N VAL A 78 -7.29 0.71 -6.41
CA VAL A 78 -7.40 1.08 -4.99
C VAL A 78 -6.06 0.89 -4.29
N VAL A 79 -5.67 1.88 -3.51
CA VAL A 79 -4.57 1.81 -2.55
C VAL A 79 -5.17 1.83 -1.16
N MET A 80 -4.87 0.86 -0.33
CA MET A 80 -5.26 0.85 1.07
C MET A 80 -4.12 1.39 1.93
N ILE A 81 -4.39 2.42 2.72
CA ILE A 81 -3.47 2.85 3.78
C ILE A 81 -3.66 1.93 4.98
N ALA A 82 -2.63 1.15 5.30
CA ALA A 82 -2.69 0.20 6.40
C ALA A 82 -2.93 0.91 7.74
N THR A 83 -3.97 0.48 8.42
CA THR A 83 -4.32 0.90 9.78
C THR A 83 -4.82 -0.32 10.55
N PRO A 84 -4.78 -0.33 11.89
CA PRO A 84 -5.32 -1.45 12.66
C PRO A 84 -6.78 -1.78 12.31
N LEU A 85 -7.59 -0.76 12.01
CA LEU A 85 -8.96 -0.95 11.55
C LEU A 85 -9.01 -1.69 10.22
N LEU A 86 -8.39 -1.17 9.18
CA LEU A 86 -8.47 -1.73 7.83
C LEU A 86 -7.76 -3.09 7.73
N SER A 87 -6.66 -3.28 8.46
CA SER A 87 -5.94 -4.57 8.52
C SER A 87 -6.82 -5.70 9.07
N ARG A 88 -7.69 -5.40 10.03
CA ARG A 88 -8.67 -6.37 10.55
C ARG A 88 -9.63 -6.85 9.48
N TYR A 89 -10.01 -6.00 8.55
CA TYR A 89 -10.96 -6.29 7.47
C TYR A 89 -10.29 -6.63 6.14
N ARG A 90 -8.96 -6.85 6.12
CA ARG A 90 -8.17 -7.04 4.88
C ARG A 90 -8.75 -8.09 3.92
N LYS A 91 -9.28 -9.20 4.46
CA LYS A 91 -9.87 -10.26 3.63
C LYS A 91 -11.16 -9.79 2.95
N GLN A 92 -12.04 -9.12 3.69
CA GLN A 92 -13.28 -8.57 3.13
C GLN A 92 -13.00 -7.49 2.09
N ILE A 93 -11.99 -6.64 2.34
CA ILE A 93 -11.53 -5.60 1.39
C ILE A 93 -11.01 -6.25 0.11
N ALA A 94 -10.20 -7.33 0.23
CA ALA A 94 -9.71 -8.09 -0.92
C ALA A 94 -10.86 -8.69 -1.74
N ASP A 95 -11.82 -9.33 -1.08
CA ASP A 95 -12.97 -9.96 -1.75
C ASP A 95 -13.84 -8.92 -2.49
N LEU A 96 -14.02 -7.73 -1.90
CA LEU A 96 -14.73 -6.63 -2.54
C LEU A 96 -13.97 -6.09 -3.77
N ALA A 97 -12.66 -5.95 -3.69
CA ALA A 97 -11.84 -5.53 -4.81
C ALA A 97 -11.90 -6.55 -5.96
N ILE A 98 -11.75 -7.84 -5.67
CA ILE A 98 -11.83 -8.92 -6.66
C ILE A 98 -13.22 -8.94 -7.31
N LYS A 99 -14.30 -8.88 -6.52
CA LYS A 99 -15.70 -8.86 -7.01
C LYS A 99 -15.94 -7.72 -7.99
N ASN A 100 -15.29 -6.58 -7.79
CA ASN A 100 -15.44 -5.39 -8.63
C ASN A 100 -14.32 -5.24 -9.68
N HIS A 101 -13.47 -6.24 -9.88
CA HIS A 101 -12.34 -6.23 -10.81
C HIS A 101 -11.38 -5.05 -10.59
N LEU A 102 -11.21 -4.61 -9.33
CA LEU A 102 -10.34 -3.50 -8.98
C LEU A 102 -8.99 -4.01 -8.49
N PRO A 103 -7.89 -3.62 -9.13
CA PRO A 103 -6.55 -3.79 -8.57
C PRO A 103 -6.45 -3.12 -7.21
N LEU A 104 -6.00 -3.88 -6.22
CA LEU A 104 -5.88 -3.42 -4.84
C LEU A 104 -4.44 -3.64 -4.35
N THR A 105 -3.85 -2.62 -3.76
CA THR A 105 -2.49 -2.66 -3.20
C THR A 105 -2.42 -2.07 -1.80
N SER A 106 -1.42 -2.48 -1.03
CA SER A 106 -1.04 -1.93 0.26
C SER A 106 0.47 -2.13 0.50
N ASP A 107 0.95 -1.83 1.69
CA ASP A 107 2.36 -1.75 2.06
C ASP A 107 2.90 -3.00 2.78
N GLY A 108 2.26 -4.16 2.67
CA GLY A 108 2.74 -5.39 3.31
C GLY A 108 2.39 -6.66 2.55
N SER A 109 3.26 -7.66 2.60
CA SER A 109 3.06 -8.97 1.93
C SER A 109 1.88 -9.73 2.51
N GLU A 110 1.54 -9.55 3.78
CA GLU A 110 0.37 -10.13 4.45
C GLU A 110 -0.98 -9.73 3.82
N TYR A 111 -1.02 -8.59 3.14
CA TYR A 111 -2.21 -8.17 2.38
C TYR A 111 -2.32 -8.94 1.07
N VAL A 112 -1.18 -9.25 0.43
CA VAL A 112 -1.15 -10.07 -0.79
C VAL A 112 -1.63 -11.49 -0.49
N GLU A 113 -1.24 -12.06 0.65
CA GLU A 113 -1.75 -13.34 1.14
C GLU A 113 -3.28 -13.31 1.39
N ALA A 114 -3.79 -12.17 1.85
CA ALA A 114 -5.24 -11.97 2.03
C ALA A 114 -6.02 -11.81 0.72
N GLY A 115 -5.34 -11.66 -0.42
CA GLY A 115 -5.96 -11.55 -1.75
C GLY A 115 -5.76 -10.20 -2.45
N PHE A 116 -4.95 -9.29 -1.93
CA PHE A 116 -4.58 -8.07 -2.65
C PHE A 116 -3.76 -8.43 -3.90
N LEU A 117 -3.81 -7.59 -4.91
CA LEU A 117 -3.07 -7.82 -6.15
C LEU A 117 -1.56 -7.78 -5.92
N MET A 118 -1.11 -6.80 -5.16
CA MET A 118 0.32 -6.58 -4.95
C MET A 118 0.61 -5.78 -3.69
N SER A 119 1.85 -5.88 -3.24
CA SER A 119 2.44 -4.98 -2.26
C SER A 119 3.84 -4.57 -2.71
N TYR A 120 4.24 -3.38 -2.30
CA TYR A 120 5.62 -2.92 -2.39
C TYR A 120 6.00 -2.24 -1.10
N SER A 121 6.93 -2.81 -0.37
CA SER A 121 7.34 -2.32 0.95
C SER A 121 8.79 -2.64 1.25
N ALA A 122 9.33 -1.99 2.26
CA ALA A 122 10.60 -2.41 2.82
C ALA A 122 10.49 -3.81 3.45
N ASP A 123 11.54 -4.60 3.33
CA ASP A 123 11.64 -5.91 3.98
C ASP A 123 11.63 -5.76 5.50
N ILE A 124 10.48 -6.08 6.10
CA ILE A 124 10.25 -5.99 7.55
C ILE A 124 11.22 -6.87 8.33
N SER A 125 11.55 -8.06 7.82
CA SER A 125 12.50 -8.97 8.47
C SER A 125 13.90 -8.37 8.52
N ASP A 126 14.31 -7.67 7.47
CA ASP A 126 15.59 -6.94 7.45
C ASP A 126 15.60 -5.78 8.45
N GLN A 127 14.49 -5.05 8.56
CA GLN A 127 14.35 -3.96 9.54
C GLN A 127 14.48 -4.47 10.98
N TYR A 128 13.79 -5.56 11.35
CA TYR A 128 13.93 -6.16 12.68
C TYR A 128 15.34 -6.67 12.95
N ARG A 129 16.00 -7.24 11.96
CA ARG A 129 17.40 -7.71 12.07
C ARG A 129 18.34 -6.54 12.34
N ARG A 130 18.16 -5.41 11.64
CA ARG A 130 18.91 -4.17 11.87
C ARG A 130 18.61 -3.59 13.25
N ALA A 131 17.33 -3.54 13.66
CA ALA A 131 16.96 -3.08 15.00
C ALA A 131 17.65 -3.90 16.10
N ALA A 132 17.75 -5.22 15.96
CA ALA A 132 18.49 -6.06 16.90
C ALA A 132 19.99 -5.68 16.99
N THR A 133 20.60 -5.27 15.86
CA THR A 133 21.98 -4.78 15.86
C THR A 133 22.12 -3.47 16.62
N TYR A 134 21.14 -2.57 16.53
CA TYR A 134 21.14 -1.34 17.33
C TYR A 134 21.02 -1.63 18.82
N VAL A 135 20.11 -2.53 19.20
CA VAL A 135 19.96 -2.97 20.60
C VAL A 135 21.27 -3.55 21.14
N ASP A 136 21.94 -4.43 20.39
CA ASP A 136 23.22 -5.02 20.79
C ASP A 136 24.29 -3.93 21.05
N LYS A 137 24.41 -2.95 20.14
CA LYS A 137 25.34 -1.83 20.31
C LYS A 137 25.04 -1.01 21.57
N ILE A 138 23.77 -0.70 21.83
CA ILE A 138 23.33 0.07 23.00
C ILE A 138 23.65 -0.70 24.29
N LEU A 139 23.37 -2.00 24.32
CA LEU A 139 23.68 -2.86 25.48
C LEU A 139 25.19 -2.96 25.74
N LYS A 140 26.03 -2.77 24.72
CA LYS A 140 27.49 -2.71 24.82
C LYS A 140 28.03 -1.31 25.15
N GLY A 141 27.15 -0.34 25.42
CA GLY A 141 27.50 1.01 25.89
C GLY A 141 27.54 2.09 24.80
N ALA A 142 27.11 1.81 23.58
CA ALA A 142 26.96 2.86 22.57
C ALA A 142 25.84 3.84 22.95
N ASN A 143 26.11 5.14 22.80
CA ASN A 143 25.09 6.16 23.04
C ASN A 143 24.12 6.22 21.86
N PRO A 144 22.79 6.05 22.06
CA PRO A 144 21.81 6.12 20.99
C PRO A 144 21.83 7.44 20.19
N GLY A 145 22.19 8.57 20.83
CA GLY A 145 22.27 9.87 20.19
C GLY A 145 23.37 9.99 19.12
N ASP A 146 24.40 9.14 19.23
CA ASP A 146 25.54 9.15 18.29
C ASP A 146 25.39 8.09 17.18
N MET A 147 24.30 7.31 17.19
CA MET A 147 24.07 6.27 16.21
C MET A 147 23.41 6.85 14.94
N PRO A 148 23.87 6.44 13.75
CA PRO A 148 23.28 6.93 12.51
C PRO A 148 21.83 6.44 12.34
N ILE A 149 20.97 7.29 11.80
CA ILE A 149 19.63 6.89 11.35
C ILE A 149 19.78 6.27 9.97
N GLU A 150 19.46 4.98 9.85
CA GLU A 150 19.52 4.26 8.58
C GLU A 150 18.14 4.12 7.96
N GLN A 151 18.03 4.39 6.66
CA GLN A 151 16.81 4.10 5.89
C GLN A 151 16.84 2.64 5.41
N PRO A 152 15.67 2.01 5.21
CA PRO A 152 15.58 0.71 4.58
C PRO A 152 16.22 0.73 3.18
N THR A 153 17.03 -0.29 2.89
CA THR A 153 17.69 -0.45 1.58
C THR A 153 17.15 -1.63 0.79
N LYS A 154 16.42 -2.54 1.45
CA LYS A 154 15.80 -3.69 0.81
C LYS A 154 14.30 -3.47 0.72
N PHE A 155 13.80 -3.57 -0.50
CA PHE A 155 12.38 -3.48 -0.81
C PHE A 155 11.93 -4.73 -1.56
N GLU A 156 10.73 -5.17 -1.28
CA GLU A 156 10.10 -6.33 -1.90
C GLU A 156 8.85 -5.92 -2.68
N LEU A 157 8.75 -6.41 -3.92
CA LEU A 157 7.53 -6.38 -4.71
C LEU A 157 6.95 -7.79 -4.70
N VAL A 158 5.79 -7.95 -4.08
CA VAL A 158 5.05 -9.22 -4.06
C VAL A 158 3.79 -9.08 -4.88
N MET A 159 3.51 -10.04 -5.76
CA MET A 159 2.33 -10.03 -6.64
C MET A 159 1.54 -11.33 -6.52
N ASN A 160 0.21 -11.21 -6.46
CA ASN A 160 -0.72 -12.34 -6.44
C ASN A 160 -1.23 -12.62 -7.85
N LEU A 161 -0.60 -13.60 -8.52
CA LEU A 161 -0.98 -13.99 -9.88
C LEU A 161 -2.39 -14.60 -9.97
N LYS A 162 -2.88 -15.18 -8.87
CA LYS A 162 -4.25 -15.69 -8.79
C LYS A 162 -5.25 -14.54 -8.81
N THR A 163 -5.02 -13.54 -7.97
CA THR A 163 -5.84 -12.31 -7.95
C THR A 163 -5.78 -11.59 -9.28
N ALA A 164 -4.59 -11.47 -9.91
CA ALA A 164 -4.46 -10.88 -11.24
C ALA A 164 -5.41 -11.54 -12.25
N LYS A 165 -5.40 -12.88 -12.33
CA LYS A 165 -6.31 -13.64 -13.20
C LYS A 165 -7.79 -13.39 -12.88
N GLN A 166 -8.14 -13.33 -11.59
CA GLN A 166 -9.54 -13.12 -11.16
C GLN A 166 -10.08 -11.75 -11.55
N ILE A 167 -9.24 -10.73 -11.57
CA ILE A 167 -9.62 -9.36 -11.98
C ILE A 167 -9.39 -9.08 -13.47
N GLY A 168 -8.97 -10.10 -14.24
CA GLY A 168 -8.79 -10.00 -15.68
C GLY A 168 -7.48 -9.36 -16.12
N LEU A 169 -6.45 -9.37 -15.26
CA LEU A 169 -5.14 -8.82 -15.57
C LEU A 169 -4.14 -9.89 -16.01
N THR A 170 -3.40 -9.59 -17.06
CA THR A 170 -2.25 -10.38 -17.48
C THR A 170 -0.98 -9.70 -16.98
N ILE A 171 -0.23 -10.40 -16.14
CA ILE A 171 1.09 -9.95 -15.69
C ILE A 171 2.11 -10.55 -16.66
N PRO A 172 2.91 -9.71 -17.37
CA PRO A 172 3.92 -10.24 -18.27
C PRO A 172 4.97 -11.04 -17.46
N PRO A 173 5.51 -12.13 -18.02
CA PRO A 173 6.63 -12.82 -17.39
C PRO A 173 7.86 -11.91 -17.34
N ASN A 174 8.68 -12.10 -16.31
CA ASN A 174 9.97 -11.40 -16.17
C ASN A 174 10.94 -11.87 -17.24
#